data_830d557104f5078243d846069675ee23
#
_entry.id   830d557104f5078243d846069675ee23
#
_cell.length_a   1.000
_cell.length_b   1.000
_cell.length_c   1.000
_cell.angle_alpha   90.00
_cell.angle_beta   90.00
_cell.angle_gamma   90.00
#
_symmetry.space_group_name_H-M   'P 1'
#
loop_
_entity.id
_entity.type
_entity.pdbx_description
1 polymer ?
#
loop_
_entity_poly.entity_id
_entity_poly.type
_entity_poly.pdbx_seq_one_letter_code
_entity_poly.pdbx_strand_id
1 'polypeptide(L)'
;MLFQINPSFTKKNQLKLNLSKNLVNQNFKLCFSLVYSIQSINGAEIVNQTGRYYELTIQKNTVLIDLQIPRIGSYNMSCGPEGTFIIDDKNNYIKAEVSDLKFENKIAEVKYDQPTVDDYIPIVPEPTKYIFKKDFLEINDKTFKLVNDNTIIKNIINYTERLELNFSNDKGFPIHFIENNYIEDEYSLEISKDKIEIFHKNYGGKLYGIISLIQLIDFYKNKLPICTIHDNPKYQWRGMHLDCARQFYTIDEIKRL
;
A
#
# COMPACT_ATOMS: atom_id res chain seq x y z
N MET A 1 37.01 1.69 5.77
CA MET A 1 36.20 2.58 6.62
C MET A 1 34.78 2.52 6.11
N LEU A 2 33.78 2.22 6.96
CA LEU A 2 32.40 2.08 6.53
C LEU A 2 31.73 3.44 6.64
N PHE A 3 31.18 3.96 5.53
CA PHE A 3 30.41 5.20 5.51
C PHE A 3 28.93 4.87 5.55
N GLN A 4 28.26 5.28 6.61
CA GLN A 4 26.82 5.06 6.78
C GLN A 4 26.04 6.35 6.61
N ILE A 5 24.93 6.24 5.89
CA ILE A 5 23.97 7.30 5.62
C ILE A 5 22.60 6.82 6.02
N ASN A 6 21.95 7.58 6.92
CA ASN A 6 20.61 7.26 7.40
C ASN A 6 19.64 8.35 6.90
N PRO A 7 18.95 8.09 5.79
CA PRO A 7 18.01 9.04 5.20
C PRO A 7 16.67 9.01 5.95
N SER A 8 16.05 10.19 6.11
CA SER A 8 14.68 10.31 6.60
C SER A 8 13.99 11.52 5.99
N PHE A 9 12.64 11.47 5.87
CA PHE A 9 11.83 12.63 5.58
C PHE A 9 11.34 13.26 6.88
N THR A 10 11.67 14.54 7.10
CA THR A 10 11.18 15.31 8.24
C THR A 10 9.81 15.95 7.97
N LYS A 11 9.53 16.25 6.71
CA LYS A 11 8.26 16.77 6.18
C LYS A 11 8.15 16.38 4.70
N LYS A 12 6.99 16.63 4.07
CA LYS A 12 6.66 16.20 2.70
C LYS A 12 7.76 16.45 1.66
N ASN A 13 8.49 17.55 1.75
CA ASN A 13 9.48 17.94 0.76
C ASN A 13 10.91 18.07 1.31
N GLN A 14 11.17 17.63 2.54
CA GLN A 14 12.49 17.76 3.15
C GLN A 14 13.10 16.41 3.49
N LEU A 15 14.12 16.03 2.75
CA LEU A 15 14.98 14.88 3.01
C LEU A 15 16.10 15.28 3.97
N LYS A 16 16.29 14.50 5.02
CA LYS A 16 17.37 14.63 5.99
C LYS A 16 18.31 13.45 5.84
N LEU A 17 19.58 13.74 5.69
CA LEU A 17 20.64 12.73 5.68
C LEU A 17 21.46 12.85 6.96
N ASN A 18 21.42 11.83 7.82
CA ASN A 18 22.33 11.71 8.94
C ASN A 18 23.55 10.89 8.52
N LEU A 19 24.70 11.51 8.54
CA LEU A 19 25.94 10.98 8.01
C LEU A 19 26.85 10.49 9.13
N SER A 20 27.68 9.49 8.85
CA SER A 20 28.76 9.11 9.74
C SER A 20 29.74 10.29 9.89
N LYS A 21 30.29 10.46 11.10
CA LYS A 21 31.16 11.60 11.48
C LYS A 21 32.39 11.76 10.60
N ASN A 22 32.78 10.73 9.87
CA ASN A 22 33.99 10.69 9.05
C ASN A 22 33.88 11.45 7.72
N LEU A 23 32.70 11.99 7.38
CA LEU A 23 32.47 12.74 6.13
C LEU A 23 32.61 14.26 6.28
N VAL A 24 32.56 14.76 7.53
CA VAL A 24 32.58 16.21 7.77
C VAL A 24 33.99 16.77 7.70
N ASN A 25 34.13 17.88 6.99
CA ASN A 25 35.42 18.61 6.84
C ASN A 25 36.56 17.78 6.26
N GLN A 26 36.24 16.75 5.47
CA GLN A 26 37.21 16.01 4.67
C GLN A 26 37.02 16.35 3.20
N ASN A 27 38.08 16.22 2.41
CA ASN A 27 38.02 16.41 0.95
C ASN A 27 37.29 15.27 0.24
N PHE A 28 36.20 14.81 0.85
CA PHE A 28 35.35 13.75 0.30
C PHE A 28 34.12 14.36 -0.34
N LYS A 29 33.74 13.77 -1.46
CA LYS A 29 32.45 14.10 -2.10
C LYS A 29 31.47 12.97 -1.86
N LEU A 30 30.30 13.30 -1.35
CA LEU A 30 29.16 12.39 -1.30
C LEU A 30 28.39 12.50 -2.60
N CYS A 31 28.22 11.37 -3.30
CA CYS A 31 27.61 11.29 -4.62
C CYS A 31 26.36 10.44 -4.58
N PHE A 32 25.26 10.90 -5.18
CA PHE A 32 24.00 10.16 -5.31
C PHE A 32 23.09 10.79 -6.36
N SER A 33 22.03 10.05 -6.71
CA SER A 33 20.93 10.55 -7.52
C SER A 33 19.66 10.68 -6.68
N LEU A 34 18.74 11.58 -7.08
CA LEU A 34 17.42 11.75 -6.47
C LEU A 34 16.33 11.71 -7.53
N VAL A 35 15.13 11.30 -7.15
CA VAL A 35 13.96 11.34 -8.03
C VAL A 35 13.50 12.78 -8.29
N TYR A 36 13.62 13.67 -7.29
CA TYR A 36 13.26 15.08 -7.40
C TYR A 36 14.49 15.99 -7.33
N SER A 37 14.40 17.15 -8.00
CA SER A 37 15.48 18.13 -7.96
C SER A 37 15.60 18.77 -6.58
N ILE A 38 16.84 19.12 -6.20
CA ILE A 38 17.12 19.88 -4.99
C ILE A 38 16.68 21.33 -5.20
N GLN A 39 15.86 21.85 -4.30
CA GLN A 39 15.46 23.25 -4.24
C GLN A 39 16.41 24.06 -3.37
N SER A 40 16.77 23.52 -2.19
CA SER A 40 17.73 24.11 -1.29
C SER A 40 18.44 23.01 -0.49
N ILE A 41 19.63 23.32 0.03
CA ILE A 41 20.44 22.41 0.82
C ILE A 41 21.06 23.16 2.00
N ASN A 42 21.12 22.51 3.16
CA ASN A 42 21.78 23.00 4.34
C ASN A 42 22.67 21.89 4.95
N GLY A 43 23.89 22.23 5.30
CA GLY A 43 24.87 21.30 5.87
C GLY A 43 25.79 20.63 4.84
N ALA A 44 25.60 20.97 3.57
CA ALA A 44 26.49 20.57 2.47
C ALA A 44 26.46 21.62 1.36
N GLU A 45 27.41 21.53 0.44
CA GLU A 45 27.51 22.35 -0.77
C GLU A 45 27.48 21.44 -1.98
N ILE A 46 26.70 21.80 -3.02
CA ILE A 46 26.68 21.11 -4.31
C ILE A 46 27.89 21.57 -5.12
N VAL A 47 28.84 20.68 -5.33
CA VAL A 47 30.08 20.97 -6.11
C VAL A 47 29.97 20.54 -7.56
N ASN A 48 29.09 19.58 -7.87
CA ASN A 48 28.77 19.17 -9.22
C ASN A 48 27.32 18.66 -9.30
N GLN A 49 26.68 18.92 -10.46
CA GLN A 49 25.33 18.43 -10.74
C GLN A 49 25.20 18.09 -12.22
N THR A 50 24.66 16.90 -12.51
CA THR A 50 24.28 16.51 -13.86
C THR A 50 22.87 15.90 -13.83
N GLY A 51 21.88 16.67 -14.29
CA GLY A 51 20.50 16.29 -14.14
C GLY A 51 20.10 16.18 -12.67
N ARG A 52 19.80 14.95 -12.22
CA ARG A 52 19.46 14.63 -10.82
C ARG A 52 20.55 13.88 -10.06
N TYR A 53 21.73 13.76 -10.65
CA TYR A 53 22.92 13.31 -9.98
C TYR A 53 23.63 14.50 -9.34
N TYR A 54 24.09 14.34 -8.10
CA TYR A 54 24.70 15.37 -7.28
C TYR A 54 25.99 14.87 -6.65
N GLU A 55 26.99 15.75 -6.61
CA GLU A 55 28.20 15.60 -5.79
C GLU A 55 28.21 16.69 -4.73
N LEU A 56 28.27 16.30 -3.48
CA LEU A 56 28.21 17.21 -2.33
C LEU A 56 29.51 17.19 -1.54
N THR A 57 30.00 18.37 -1.15
CA THR A 57 30.97 18.52 -0.05
C THR A 57 30.22 18.68 1.27
N ILE A 58 30.56 17.86 2.27
CA ILE A 58 29.83 17.80 3.52
C ILE A 58 30.39 18.76 4.56
N GLN A 59 29.55 19.63 5.09
CA GLN A 59 29.91 20.63 6.09
C GLN A 59 29.39 20.27 7.49
N LYS A 60 28.32 19.45 7.58
CA LYS A 60 27.68 19.03 8.85
C LYS A 60 27.33 17.55 8.80
N ASN A 61 27.29 16.88 9.96
CA ASN A 61 26.84 15.48 10.05
C ASN A 61 25.37 15.27 9.69
N THR A 62 24.57 16.32 9.67
CA THR A 62 23.18 16.33 9.23
C THR A 62 23.04 17.28 8.08
N VAL A 63 22.61 16.75 6.94
CA VAL A 63 22.31 17.51 5.74
C VAL A 63 20.80 17.53 5.55
N LEU A 64 20.23 18.72 5.38
CA LEU A 64 18.83 18.93 5.08
C LEU A 64 18.69 19.37 3.61
N ILE A 65 17.85 18.66 2.87
CA ILE A 65 17.64 18.88 1.43
C ILE A 65 16.16 19.13 1.21
N ASP A 66 15.80 20.33 0.80
CA ASP A 66 14.44 20.61 0.35
C ASP A 66 14.32 20.21 -1.12
N LEU A 67 13.32 19.38 -1.42
CA LEU A 67 13.07 18.83 -2.75
C LEU A 67 11.95 19.57 -3.46
N GLN A 68 12.10 19.74 -4.76
CA GLN A 68 11.06 20.31 -5.62
C GLN A 68 10.06 19.22 -6.02
N ILE A 69 9.18 18.83 -5.07
CA ILE A 69 8.13 17.85 -5.31
C ILE A 69 6.91 18.54 -5.94
N PRO A 70 6.42 18.10 -7.12
CA PRO A 70 5.21 18.64 -7.73
C PRO A 70 3.99 18.48 -6.81
N ARG A 71 2.97 19.34 -7.00
CA ARG A 71 1.72 19.28 -6.20
C ARG A 71 1.06 17.90 -6.25
N ILE A 72 1.10 17.23 -7.40
CA ILE A 72 0.54 15.89 -7.64
C ILE A 72 1.59 14.80 -7.33
N GLY A 73 2.85 15.18 -7.04
CA GLY A 73 3.91 14.25 -6.71
C GLY A 73 3.71 13.66 -5.31
N SER A 74 3.95 12.38 -5.20
CA SER A 74 4.06 11.70 -3.91
C SER A 74 5.53 11.49 -3.56
N TYR A 75 5.84 11.45 -2.28
CA TYR A 75 7.12 10.95 -1.80
C TYR A 75 6.90 9.54 -1.23
N ASN A 76 7.82 8.65 -1.54
CA ASN A 76 7.78 7.26 -1.14
C ASN A 76 9.21 6.75 -0.90
N MET A 77 9.39 5.46 -0.71
CA MET A 77 10.70 4.86 -0.45
C MET A 77 11.73 5.11 -1.56
N SER A 78 11.30 5.35 -2.81
CA SER A 78 12.18 5.67 -3.94
C SER A 78 12.67 7.12 -3.96
N CYS A 79 12.21 7.98 -3.06
CA CYS A 79 12.63 9.39 -3.03
C CYS A 79 13.93 9.62 -2.24
N GLY A 80 14.52 8.58 -1.70
CA GLY A 80 15.82 8.63 -1.02
C GLY A 80 17.00 8.74 -1.99
N PRO A 81 18.22 8.84 -1.45
CA PRO A 81 19.42 8.89 -2.26
C PRO A 81 19.71 7.52 -2.87
N GLU A 82 19.82 7.44 -4.20
CA GLU A 82 20.08 6.24 -4.96
C GLU A 82 21.50 6.24 -5.54
N GLY A 83 22.10 5.03 -5.67
CA GLY A 83 23.43 4.87 -6.26
C GLY A 83 24.51 5.59 -5.46
N THR A 84 24.41 5.58 -4.13
CA THR A 84 25.23 6.42 -3.25
C THR A 84 26.65 5.88 -3.09
N PHE A 85 27.63 6.72 -3.32
CA PHE A 85 29.05 6.45 -3.10
C PHE A 85 29.81 7.71 -2.69
N ILE A 86 31.06 7.52 -2.32
CA ILE A 86 31.97 8.60 -1.92
C ILE A 86 33.15 8.62 -2.85
N ILE A 87 33.59 9.80 -3.22
CA ILE A 87 34.88 10.02 -3.89
C ILE A 87 35.84 10.61 -2.84
N ASP A 88 36.96 9.94 -2.61
CA ASP A 88 38.00 10.42 -1.71
C ASP A 88 38.92 11.46 -2.36
N ASP A 89 39.87 11.98 -1.59
CA ASP A 89 40.89 12.96 -2.03
C ASP A 89 41.84 12.43 -3.09
N LYS A 90 41.90 11.10 -3.29
CA LYS A 90 42.68 10.41 -4.31
C LYS A 90 41.84 10.00 -5.52
N ASN A 91 40.59 10.43 -5.62
CA ASN A 91 39.59 10.03 -6.61
C ASN A 91 39.25 8.54 -6.61
N ASN A 92 39.39 7.84 -5.47
CA ASN A 92 38.86 6.49 -5.34
C ASN A 92 37.38 6.52 -5.04
N TYR A 93 36.65 5.54 -5.60
CA TYR A 93 35.23 5.35 -5.37
C TYR A 93 35.00 4.39 -4.21
N ILE A 94 34.33 4.84 -3.16
CA ILE A 94 34.06 4.07 -1.96
C ILE A 94 32.56 3.92 -1.83
N LYS A 95 32.05 2.69 -1.76
CA LYS A 95 30.62 2.42 -1.55
C LYS A 95 30.16 2.97 -0.20
N ALA A 96 29.08 3.72 -0.18
CA ALA A 96 28.38 4.10 1.04
C ALA A 96 27.27 3.10 1.35
N GLU A 97 27.04 2.80 2.62
CA GLU A 97 25.88 2.06 3.10
C GLU A 97 24.76 3.04 3.42
N VAL A 98 23.62 2.86 2.75
CA VAL A 98 22.43 3.67 2.96
C VAL A 98 21.41 2.79 3.66
N SER A 99 20.94 3.19 4.84
CA SER A 99 19.86 2.49 5.52
C SER A 99 18.51 2.77 4.87
N ASP A 100 17.50 1.99 5.24
CA ASP A 100 16.14 2.22 4.77
C ASP A 100 15.67 3.65 5.07
N LEU A 101 14.99 4.24 4.10
CA LEU A 101 14.39 5.57 4.23
C LEU A 101 13.29 5.57 5.29
N LYS A 102 13.38 6.49 6.25
CA LYS A 102 12.39 6.64 7.33
C LYS A 102 11.56 7.91 7.15
N PHE A 103 10.33 7.88 7.65
CA PHE A 103 9.47 9.05 7.75
C PHE A 103 9.37 9.44 9.23
N GLU A 104 9.95 10.59 9.63
CA GLU A 104 10.01 11.04 11.04
C GLU A 104 8.63 11.48 11.55
N ASN A 105 7.84 12.11 10.69
CA ASN A 105 6.46 12.40 10.99
C ASN A 105 5.58 11.27 10.45
N LYS A 106 4.79 10.66 11.30
CA LYS A 106 3.63 9.90 10.81
C LYS A 106 2.90 10.82 9.85
N ILE A 107 2.77 10.39 8.60
CA ILE A 107 1.80 11.00 7.67
C ILE A 107 0.53 11.05 8.50
N ALA A 108 0.01 12.25 8.76
CA ALA A 108 -1.24 12.37 9.48
C ALA A 108 -2.19 11.40 8.80
N GLU A 109 -2.66 10.40 9.53
CA GLU A 109 -3.71 9.54 9.01
C GLU A 109 -4.78 10.52 8.58
N VAL A 110 -5.03 10.56 7.27
CA VAL A 110 -6.14 11.36 6.76
C VAL A 110 -7.35 10.70 7.42
N LYS A 111 -7.82 11.29 8.50
CA LYS A 111 -9.08 10.90 9.10
C LYS A 111 -10.12 11.35 8.07
N TYR A 112 -10.48 10.42 7.20
CA TYR A 112 -11.69 10.57 6.44
C TYR A 112 -12.81 10.58 7.47
N ASP A 113 -13.64 11.63 7.46
CA ASP A 113 -14.91 11.58 8.14
C ASP A 113 -15.60 10.30 7.68
N GLN A 114 -16.01 9.45 8.63
CA GLN A 114 -16.66 8.20 8.27
C GLN A 114 -17.90 8.55 7.46
N PRO A 115 -17.97 8.18 6.16
CA PRO A 115 -19.14 8.51 5.37
C PRO A 115 -20.36 7.88 6.02
N THR A 116 -21.48 8.60 5.96
CA THR A 116 -22.77 8.04 6.40
C THR A 116 -23.15 6.89 5.46
N VAL A 117 -23.87 5.90 5.97
CA VAL A 117 -24.25 4.67 5.20
C VAL A 117 -25.01 5.01 3.91
N ASP A 118 -25.58 6.21 3.81
CA ASP A 118 -26.39 6.63 2.67
C ASP A 118 -25.57 7.16 1.46
N ASP A 119 -24.30 7.54 1.66
CA ASP A 119 -23.53 8.29 0.67
C ASP A 119 -22.36 7.54 0.03
N TYR A 120 -21.95 6.39 0.57
CA TYR A 120 -20.72 5.72 0.11
C TYR A 120 -20.67 4.24 0.50
N ILE A 121 -20.26 3.40 -0.46
CA ILE A 121 -19.94 2.00 -0.18
C ILE A 121 -18.41 1.82 -0.11
N PRO A 122 -17.85 1.28 0.99
CA PRO A 122 -16.41 1.10 1.15
C PRO A 122 -15.89 -0.15 0.43
N ILE A 123 -16.19 -0.26 -0.86
CA ILE A 123 -15.72 -1.33 -1.75
C ILE A 123 -14.96 -0.71 -2.92
N VAL A 124 -13.76 -1.20 -3.16
CA VAL A 124 -12.90 -0.75 -4.26
C VAL A 124 -12.55 -1.94 -5.16
N PRO A 125 -12.87 -1.86 -6.47
CA PRO A 125 -13.65 -0.80 -7.15
C PRO A 125 -15.09 -0.72 -6.67
N GLU A 126 -15.72 0.46 -6.85
CA GLU A 126 -17.12 0.66 -6.50
C GLU A 126 -18.01 -0.27 -7.33
N PRO A 127 -18.95 -1.03 -6.69
CA PRO A 127 -19.85 -1.92 -7.37
C PRO A 127 -20.82 -1.18 -8.30
N THR A 128 -21.27 -1.86 -9.33
CA THR A 128 -22.20 -1.31 -10.35
C THR A 128 -23.51 -0.83 -9.73
N LYS A 129 -24.03 -1.55 -8.74
CA LYS A 129 -25.27 -1.21 -8.06
C LYS A 129 -25.29 -1.74 -6.64
N TYR A 130 -25.77 -0.94 -5.69
CA TYR A 130 -25.96 -1.37 -4.31
C TYR A 130 -27.16 -0.66 -3.65
N ILE A 131 -27.76 -1.34 -2.68
CA ILE A 131 -28.89 -0.83 -1.91
C ILE A 131 -28.67 -1.18 -0.45
N PHE A 132 -28.54 -0.16 0.41
CA PHE A 132 -28.52 -0.31 1.86
C PHE A 132 -29.91 -0.26 2.46
N LYS A 133 -30.14 -1.09 3.49
CA LYS A 133 -31.29 -0.98 4.38
C LYS A 133 -30.85 -0.28 5.67
N LYS A 134 -31.78 0.37 6.36
CA LYS A 134 -31.51 1.07 7.63
C LYS A 134 -31.33 0.12 8.82
N ASP A 135 -30.70 -1.03 8.61
CA ASP A 135 -30.51 -2.05 9.63
C ASP A 135 -29.13 -2.68 9.52
N PHE A 136 -28.65 -3.32 10.57
CA PHE A 136 -27.31 -3.88 10.65
C PHE A 136 -27.36 -5.33 11.13
N LEU A 137 -26.42 -6.12 10.63
CA LEU A 137 -26.05 -7.42 11.13
C LEU A 137 -24.89 -7.26 12.11
N GLU A 138 -25.05 -7.71 13.35
CA GLU A 138 -23.98 -7.72 14.36
C GLU A 138 -23.24 -9.07 14.32
N ILE A 139 -21.91 -9.03 14.19
CA ILE A 139 -21.02 -10.20 14.15
C ILE A 139 -20.07 -10.10 15.34
N ASN A 140 -20.25 -10.94 16.34
CA ASN A 140 -19.56 -10.81 17.62
C ASN A 140 -18.16 -11.47 17.64
N ASP A 141 -17.95 -12.56 16.89
CA ASP A 141 -16.74 -13.39 16.97
C ASP A 141 -15.92 -13.48 15.68
N LYS A 142 -16.29 -12.74 14.64
CA LYS A 142 -15.63 -12.78 13.31
C LYS A 142 -15.46 -14.21 12.76
N THR A 143 -16.29 -15.14 13.20
CA THR A 143 -16.26 -16.53 12.73
C THR A 143 -17.41 -16.76 11.75
N PHE A 144 -17.05 -17.23 10.57
CA PHE A 144 -17.98 -17.48 9.47
C PHE A 144 -18.00 -18.96 9.10
N LYS A 145 -19.20 -19.47 8.86
CA LYS A 145 -19.40 -20.81 8.34
C LYS A 145 -19.59 -20.75 6.82
N LEU A 146 -18.69 -21.40 6.09
CA LEU A 146 -18.83 -21.52 4.63
C LEU A 146 -19.78 -22.67 4.28
N VAL A 147 -20.82 -22.36 3.55
CA VAL A 147 -21.81 -23.34 3.11
C VAL A 147 -21.67 -23.54 1.60
N ASN A 148 -21.56 -24.79 1.20
CA ASN A 148 -21.44 -25.28 -0.19
C ASN A 148 -20.09 -25.03 -0.86
N ASP A 149 -19.10 -24.38 -0.22
CA ASP A 149 -17.76 -24.28 -0.79
C ASP A 149 -16.67 -23.98 0.24
N ASN A 150 -15.65 -24.82 0.26
CA ASN A 150 -14.45 -24.66 1.12
C ASN A 150 -13.20 -24.30 0.33
N THR A 151 -13.27 -24.28 -1.01
CA THR A 151 -12.10 -24.11 -1.86
C THR A 151 -11.65 -22.66 -1.93
N ILE A 152 -12.56 -21.73 -1.72
CA ILE A 152 -12.31 -20.28 -1.82
C ILE A 152 -11.31 -19.77 -0.77
N ILE A 153 -11.24 -20.41 0.41
CA ILE A 153 -10.39 -19.98 1.54
C ILE A 153 -8.93 -19.82 1.11
N LYS A 154 -8.42 -20.77 0.32
CA LYS A 154 -7.01 -20.78 -0.12
C LYS A 154 -6.61 -19.50 -0.86
N ASN A 155 -7.56 -18.88 -1.55
CA ASN A 155 -7.30 -17.70 -2.37
C ASN A 155 -7.48 -16.38 -1.61
N ILE A 156 -8.10 -16.42 -0.44
CA ILE A 156 -8.36 -15.24 0.40
C ILE A 156 -7.60 -15.28 1.74
N ILE A 157 -6.78 -16.31 1.96
CA ILE A 157 -6.13 -16.56 3.27
C ILE A 157 -5.32 -15.36 3.77
N ASN A 158 -4.58 -14.69 2.90
CA ASN A 158 -3.77 -13.53 3.27
C ASN A 158 -4.63 -12.35 3.78
N TYR A 159 -5.84 -12.18 3.24
CA TYR A 159 -6.79 -11.16 3.70
C TYR A 159 -7.41 -11.56 5.03
N THR A 160 -7.74 -12.83 5.20
CA THR A 160 -8.40 -13.35 6.39
C THR A 160 -7.49 -13.32 7.60
N GLU A 161 -6.21 -13.66 7.46
CA GLU A 161 -5.21 -13.58 8.52
C GLU A 161 -5.02 -12.15 9.01
N ARG A 162 -4.89 -11.18 8.10
CA ARG A 162 -4.72 -9.76 8.45
C ARG A 162 -5.90 -9.19 9.24
N LEU A 163 -7.11 -9.65 8.96
CA LEU A 163 -8.35 -9.18 9.58
C LEU A 163 -8.80 -10.02 10.77
N GLU A 164 -8.05 -11.08 11.10
CA GLU A 164 -8.38 -12.05 12.14
C GLU A 164 -9.75 -12.72 11.90
N LEU A 165 -10.06 -13.00 10.61
CA LEU A 165 -11.29 -13.68 10.23
C LEU A 165 -11.11 -15.20 10.30
N ASN A 166 -12.03 -15.86 10.97
CA ASN A 166 -12.06 -17.30 11.08
C ASN A 166 -13.12 -17.89 10.16
N PHE A 167 -12.71 -18.76 9.23
CA PHE A 167 -13.61 -19.52 8.38
C PHE A 167 -13.65 -20.99 8.81
N SER A 168 -14.84 -21.49 8.99
CA SER A 168 -15.09 -22.85 9.46
C SER A 168 -16.16 -23.51 8.62
N ASN A 169 -16.17 -24.85 8.59
CA ASN A 169 -17.24 -25.63 7.96
C ASN A 169 -18.42 -25.88 8.91
N ASP A 170 -18.19 -25.74 10.22
CA ASP A 170 -19.13 -26.20 11.23
C ASP A 170 -19.72 -25.06 12.08
N LYS A 171 -18.94 -24.00 12.29
CA LYS A 171 -19.26 -22.92 13.23
C LYS A 171 -19.27 -21.55 12.54
N GLY A 172 -20.02 -20.62 13.12
CA GLY A 172 -20.00 -19.21 12.74
C GLY A 172 -21.21 -18.77 11.93
N PHE A 173 -21.19 -17.51 11.55
CA PHE A 173 -22.27 -16.91 10.78
C PHE A 173 -22.28 -17.47 9.35
N PRO A 174 -23.43 -17.95 8.81
CA PRO A 174 -23.42 -18.67 7.55
C PRO A 174 -23.21 -17.75 6.33
N ILE A 175 -22.27 -18.12 5.48
CA ILE A 175 -22.06 -17.56 4.13
C ILE A 175 -22.38 -18.67 3.13
N HIS A 176 -23.40 -18.45 2.34
CA HIS A 176 -23.84 -19.36 1.30
C HIS A 176 -23.30 -18.96 -0.06
N PHE A 177 -22.63 -19.87 -0.74
CA PHE A 177 -22.27 -19.71 -2.16
C PHE A 177 -23.29 -20.41 -3.02
N ILE A 178 -23.93 -19.67 -3.90
CA ILE A 178 -25.04 -20.15 -4.73
C ILE A 178 -24.70 -19.90 -6.21
N GLU A 179 -24.40 -20.97 -6.93
CA GLU A 179 -24.21 -20.87 -8.36
C GLU A 179 -25.54 -20.61 -9.02
N ASN A 180 -25.62 -19.54 -9.81
CA ASN A 180 -26.84 -19.13 -10.49
C ASN A 180 -26.51 -18.51 -11.86
N ASN A 181 -26.74 -19.29 -12.92
CA ASN A 181 -26.45 -18.90 -14.30
C ASN A 181 -27.49 -17.92 -14.88
N TYR A 182 -28.56 -17.63 -14.16
CA TYR A 182 -29.66 -16.76 -14.62
C TYR A 182 -29.54 -15.33 -14.08
N ILE A 183 -28.60 -15.03 -13.17
CA ILE A 183 -28.36 -13.65 -12.76
C ILE A 183 -27.73 -12.85 -13.91
N GLU A 184 -28.08 -11.58 -14.03
CA GLU A 184 -27.51 -10.69 -15.06
C GLU A 184 -26.05 -10.32 -14.73
N ASP A 185 -25.77 -10.12 -13.43
CA ASP A 185 -24.48 -9.71 -12.91
C ASP A 185 -23.48 -10.88 -12.79
N GLU A 186 -22.19 -10.58 -12.67
CA GLU A 186 -21.16 -11.57 -12.38
C GLU A 186 -21.36 -12.20 -10.99
N TYR A 187 -21.70 -11.34 -10.00
CA TYR A 187 -22.14 -11.78 -8.69
C TYR A 187 -23.18 -10.83 -8.09
N SER A 188 -23.93 -11.35 -7.12
CA SER A 188 -24.75 -10.58 -6.21
C SER A 188 -24.42 -10.99 -4.76
N LEU A 189 -24.19 -10.01 -3.90
CA LEU A 189 -23.97 -10.22 -2.47
C LEU A 189 -25.17 -9.69 -1.69
N GLU A 190 -25.82 -10.57 -0.93
CA GLU A 190 -26.95 -10.22 -0.08
C GLU A 190 -26.60 -10.46 1.40
N ILE A 191 -26.66 -9.40 2.20
CA ILE A 191 -26.46 -9.45 3.65
C ILE A 191 -27.79 -9.27 4.34
N SER A 192 -28.18 -10.24 5.16
CA SER A 192 -29.39 -10.25 5.96
C SER A 192 -29.07 -10.49 7.45
N LYS A 193 -30.08 -10.47 8.32
CA LYS A 193 -29.88 -10.76 9.76
C LYS A 193 -29.49 -12.20 10.05
N ASP A 194 -29.86 -13.13 9.17
CA ASP A 194 -29.73 -14.56 9.44
C ASP A 194 -28.66 -15.25 8.61
N LYS A 195 -28.28 -14.67 7.47
CA LYS A 195 -27.31 -15.24 6.52
C LYS A 195 -26.71 -14.20 5.60
N ILE A 196 -25.58 -14.57 5.02
CA ILE A 196 -24.95 -13.89 3.89
C ILE A 196 -25.03 -14.83 2.69
N GLU A 197 -25.47 -14.33 1.54
CA GLU A 197 -25.58 -15.09 0.30
C GLU A 197 -24.76 -14.43 -0.79
N ILE A 198 -23.94 -15.22 -1.49
CA ILE A 198 -23.17 -14.82 -2.66
C ILE A 198 -23.67 -15.64 -3.85
N PHE A 199 -24.50 -15.02 -4.68
CA PHE A 199 -24.93 -15.60 -5.95
C PHE A 199 -23.84 -15.29 -7.00
N HIS A 200 -23.46 -16.28 -7.79
CA HIS A 200 -22.38 -16.12 -8.75
C HIS A 200 -22.60 -16.99 -10.01
N LYS A 201 -22.11 -16.52 -11.16
CA LYS A 201 -22.13 -17.29 -12.42
C LYS A 201 -20.99 -18.30 -12.51
N ASN A 202 -19.84 -17.91 -11.98
CA ASN A 202 -18.59 -18.65 -12.14
C ASN A 202 -17.69 -18.41 -10.94
N TYR A 203 -16.48 -19.00 -11.00
CA TYR A 203 -15.49 -18.84 -9.93
C TYR A 203 -15.07 -17.38 -9.71
N GLY A 204 -14.95 -16.57 -10.78
CA GLY A 204 -14.60 -15.15 -10.67
C GLY A 204 -15.63 -14.38 -9.86
N GLY A 205 -16.92 -14.54 -10.19
CA GLY A 205 -18.01 -13.92 -9.45
C GLY A 205 -18.03 -14.32 -7.96
N LYS A 206 -17.80 -15.61 -7.67
CA LYS A 206 -17.65 -16.08 -6.29
C LYS A 206 -16.49 -15.40 -5.55
N LEU A 207 -15.31 -15.30 -6.18
CA LEU A 207 -14.14 -14.65 -5.61
C LEU A 207 -14.39 -13.17 -5.37
N TYR A 208 -14.98 -12.45 -6.32
CA TYR A 208 -15.26 -11.02 -6.15
C TYR A 208 -16.33 -10.76 -5.10
N GLY A 209 -17.34 -11.60 -5.01
CA GLY A 209 -18.38 -11.49 -3.97
C GLY A 209 -17.81 -11.62 -2.56
N ILE A 210 -16.93 -12.60 -2.31
CA ILE A 210 -16.30 -12.75 -1.00
C ILE A 210 -15.29 -11.63 -0.70
N ILE A 211 -14.56 -11.12 -1.70
CA ILE A 211 -13.65 -9.97 -1.52
C ILE A 211 -14.45 -8.72 -1.16
N SER A 212 -15.59 -8.47 -1.79
CA SER A 212 -16.47 -7.36 -1.44
C SER A 212 -17.00 -7.47 -0.01
N LEU A 213 -17.40 -8.67 0.41
CA LEU A 213 -17.78 -8.92 1.80
C LEU A 213 -16.63 -8.64 2.78
N ILE A 214 -15.40 -9.07 2.46
CA ILE A 214 -14.21 -8.83 3.30
C ILE A 214 -13.94 -7.33 3.44
N GLN A 215 -14.08 -6.54 2.38
CA GLN A 215 -13.93 -5.09 2.44
C GLN A 215 -14.99 -4.44 3.33
N LEU A 216 -16.25 -4.89 3.26
CA LEU A 216 -17.29 -4.43 4.18
C LEU A 216 -16.97 -4.79 5.64
N ILE A 217 -16.49 -6.00 5.90
CA ILE A 217 -16.07 -6.43 7.25
C ILE A 217 -14.89 -5.58 7.74
N ASP A 218 -13.92 -5.31 6.89
CA ASP A 218 -12.76 -4.49 7.27
C ASP A 218 -13.17 -3.06 7.64
N PHE A 219 -14.11 -2.48 6.93
CA PHE A 219 -14.60 -1.13 7.19
C PHE A 219 -15.54 -1.06 8.39
N TYR A 220 -16.61 -1.84 8.37
CA TYR A 220 -17.68 -1.78 9.36
C TYR A 220 -17.41 -2.60 10.63
N LYS A 221 -16.35 -3.41 10.62
CA LYS A 221 -15.93 -4.27 11.74
C LYS A 221 -17.03 -5.25 12.16
N ASN A 222 -17.64 -5.02 13.32
CA ASN A 222 -18.61 -5.94 13.90
C ASN A 222 -20.08 -5.63 13.53
N LYS A 223 -20.32 -4.59 12.72
CA LYS A 223 -21.66 -4.06 12.46
C LYS A 223 -21.87 -3.86 10.97
N LEU A 224 -22.11 -4.95 10.24
CA LEU A 224 -22.31 -4.92 8.80
C LEU A 224 -23.67 -4.34 8.43
N PRO A 225 -23.74 -3.44 7.43
CA PRO A 225 -25.03 -2.98 6.92
C PRO A 225 -25.76 -4.13 6.23
N ILE A 226 -27.09 -4.22 6.44
CA ILE A 226 -27.94 -5.07 5.64
C ILE A 226 -28.05 -4.44 4.26
N CYS A 227 -27.60 -5.16 3.23
CA CYS A 227 -27.52 -4.61 1.87
C CYS A 227 -27.62 -5.70 0.79
N THR A 228 -27.90 -5.24 -0.40
CA THR A 228 -27.76 -6.02 -1.64
C THR A 228 -26.82 -5.30 -2.57
N ILE A 229 -25.83 -6.02 -3.11
CA ILE A 229 -24.82 -5.51 -4.03
C ILE A 229 -24.87 -6.34 -5.29
N HIS A 230 -24.85 -5.69 -6.45
CA HIS A 230 -24.74 -6.31 -7.76
C HIS A 230 -23.54 -5.75 -8.47
N ASP A 231 -22.71 -6.59 -9.03
CA ASP A 231 -21.52 -6.13 -9.73
C ASP A 231 -21.12 -7.01 -10.92
N ASN A 232 -20.56 -6.31 -11.88
CA ASN A 232 -19.96 -6.88 -13.09
C ASN A 232 -18.59 -6.24 -13.35
N PRO A 233 -17.59 -7.02 -13.75
CA PRO A 233 -16.35 -6.44 -14.21
C PRO A 233 -16.58 -5.55 -15.44
N LYS A 234 -16.22 -4.27 -15.33
CA LYS A 234 -16.30 -3.33 -16.45
C LYS A 234 -15.41 -3.74 -17.63
N TYR A 235 -14.30 -4.40 -17.36
CA TYR A 235 -13.36 -4.88 -18.37
C TYR A 235 -13.09 -6.37 -18.19
N GLN A 236 -13.10 -7.11 -19.27
CA GLN A 236 -12.80 -8.55 -19.29
C GLN A 236 -11.33 -8.82 -18.96
N TRP A 237 -10.42 -8.01 -19.49
CA TRP A 237 -8.99 -8.07 -19.18
C TRP A 237 -8.65 -7.13 -18.02
N ARG A 238 -8.10 -7.68 -16.96
CA ARG A 238 -7.64 -6.95 -15.78
C ARG A 238 -6.34 -7.56 -15.30
N GLY A 239 -5.36 -6.74 -15.03
CA GLY A 239 -4.05 -7.21 -14.62
C GLY A 239 -3.16 -6.06 -14.20
N MET A 240 -2.04 -6.42 -13.61
CA MET A 240 -0.98 -5.51 -13.27
C MET A 240 0.24 -5.81 -14.14
N HIS A 241 0.91 -4.76 -14.60
CA HIS A 241 2.20 -4.86 -15.26
C HIS A 241 3.29 -4.53 -14.24
N LEU A 242 4.16 -5.49 -13.96
CA LEU A 242 5.31 -5.31 -13.08
C LEU A 242 6.58 -5.31 -13.92
N ASP A 243 7.31 -4.19 -13.90
CA ASP A 243 8.60 -4.07 -14.57
C ASP A 243 9.72 -4.62 -13.67
N CYS A 244 10.12 -5.85 -13.93
CA CYS A 244 11.24 -6.50 -13.23
C CYS A 244 12.60 -6.23 -13.89
N ALA A 245 12.65 -5.51 -15.02
CA ALA A 245 13.90 -5.25 -15.73
C ALA A 245 14.73 -4.15 -15.07
N ARG A 246 14.06 -3.15 -14.49
CA ARG A 246 14.70 -2.02 -13.81
C ARG A 246 14.92 -2.22 -12.32
N GLN A 247 14.14 -3.10 -11.72
CA GLN A 247 14.24 -3.42 -10.29
C GLN A 247 13.90 -4.90 -10.07
N PHE A 248 14.75 -5.60 -9.32
CA PHE A 248 14.44 -6.95 -8.87
C PHE A 248 13.45 -6.91 -7.70
N TYR A 249 12.41 -7.73 -7.78
CA TYR A 249 11.45 -7.96 -6.70
C TYR A 249 11.56 -9.39 -6.21
N THR A 250 11.62 -9.58 -4.91
CA THR A 250 11.52 -10.91 -4.32
C THR A 250 10.10 -11.45 -4.45
N ILE A 251 9.95 -12.77 -4.35
CA ILE A 251 8.62 -13.40 -4.38
C ILE A 251 7.70 -12.85 -3.28
N ASP A 252 8.26 -12.56 -2.10
CA ASP A 252 7.49 -12.04 -0.97
C ASP A 252 7.04 -10.59 -1.20
N GLU A 253 7.85 -9.77 -1.87
CA GLU A 253 7.43 -8.44 -2.30
C GLU A 253 6.31 -8.50 -3.35
N ILE A 254 6.43 -9.38 -4.34
CA ILE A 254 5.39 -9.57 -5.37
C ILE A 254 4.07 -10.05 -4.74
N LYS A 255 4.12 -10.91 -3.71
CA LYS A 255 2.91 -11.36 -3.02
C LYS A 255 2.22 -10.28 -2.17
N ARG A 256 2.91 -9.20 -1.85
CA ARG A 256 2.35 -8.06 -1.11
C ARG A 256 1.67 -7.01 -1.99
N LEU A 257 1.94 -7.03 -3.30
CA LEU A 257 1.30 -6.19 -4.31
C LEU A 257 -0.12 -6.68 -4.63
#